data_0cdcebb3754aeb17141134b832b05c3c
#
_entry.id   0cdcebb3754aeb17141134b832b05c3c
#
_cell.length_a   1.000
_cell.length_b   1.000
_cell.length_c   1.000
_cell.angle_alpha   90.00
_cell.angle_beta   90.00
_cell.angle_gamma   90.00
#
_symmetry.space_group_name_H-M   'P 1'
#
loop_
_entity.id
_entity.type
_entity.pdbx_description
1 polymer ?
#
loop_
_entity_poly.entity_id
_entity_poly.type
_entity_poly.pdbx_seq_one_letter_code
_entity_poly.pdbx_strand_id
1 'polypeptide(L)'
;MNILLKISRFIDNLSDRLGKITSALVLVMVVIGVGNVFLGYIGKIIGRNIASNVYIEAQWYIFDIFFFLGAAYVLKHNEHVRVDIFYSKQNPQRKALINLLGTIFFLIPFCILIIDYSWDYVANSWIQQEISPSPDGLPRYPIKSFIIIGFA
;
A
#
# COMPACT_ATOMS: atom_id res chain seq x y z
N MET A 1 -12.78 12.75 -27.06
CA MET A 1 -12.82 11.30 -26.76
C MET A 1 -11.44 10.66 -26.73
N ASN A 2 -10.52 11.02 -27.64
CA ASN A 2 -9.19 10.40 -27.71
C ASN A 2 -8.24 10.72 -26.53
N ILE A 3 -8.34 11.88 -25.86
CA ILE A 3 -7.47 12.27 -24.75
C ILE A 3 -7.85 11.51 -23.49
N LEU A 4 -9.13 11.43 -23.15
CA LEU A 4 -9.62 10.69 -21.98
C LEU A 4 -9.25 9.20 -22.06
N LEU A 5 -9.37 8.59 -23.25
CA LEU A 5 -8.97 7.21 -23.48
C LEU A 5 -7.46 7.00 -23.35
N LYS A 6 -6.63 7.99 -23.74
CA LYS A 6 -5.17 7.91 -23.54
C LYS A 6 -4.79 7.99 -22.06
N ILE A 7 -5.44 8.89 -21.32
CA ILE A 7 -5.24 9.02 -19.87
C ILE A 7 -5.65 7.71 -19.16
N SER A 8 -6.84 7.18 -19.46
CA SER A 8 -7.31 5.92 -18.88
C SER A 8 -6.31 4.78 -19.14
N ARG A 9 -5.86 4.61 -20.39
CA ARG A 9 -4.87 3.57 -20.73
C ARG A 9 -3.52 3.76 -20.03
N PHE A 10 -3.10 5.00 -19.82
CA PHE A 10 -1.88 5.29 -19.07
C PHE A 10 -2.00 4.88 -17.60
N ILE A 11 -3.12 5.25 -16.96
CA ILE A 11 -3.42 4.86 -15.57
C ILE A 11 -3.53 3.33 -15.44
N ASP A 12 -4.21 2.68 -16.40
CA ASP A 12 -4.35 1.24 -16.44
C ASP A 12 -3.00 0.51 -16.53
N ASN A 13 -2.12 0.98 -17.43
CA ASN A 13 -0.78 0.42 -17.58
C ASN A 13 0.10 0.66 -16.35
N LEU A 14 -0.05 1.83 -15.70
CA LEU A 14 0.65 2.13 -14.47
C LEU A 14 0.21 1.18 -13.35
N SER A 15 -1.10 1.01 -13.16
CA SER A 15 -1.68 0.09 -12.17
C SER A 15 -1.19 -1.35 -12.37
N ASP A 16 -1.13 -1.84 -13.62
CA ASP A 16 -0.64 -3.19 -13.93
C ASP A 16 0.85 -3.37 -13.62
N ARG A 17 1.66 -2.33 -13.90
CA ARG A 17 3.09 -2.37 -13.55
C ARG A 17 3.29 -2.35 -12.03
N LEU A 18 2.55 -1.50 -11.34
CA LEU A 18 2.57 -1.43 -9.87
C LEU A 18 2.14 -2.76 -9.27
N GLY A 19 1.07 -3.40 -9.78
CA GLY A 19 0.63 -4.72 -9.32
C GLY A 19 1.71 -5.81 -9.45
N LYS A 20 2.50 -5.81 -10.53
CA LYS A 20 3.63 -6.74 -10.68
C LYS A 20 4.76 -6.45 -9.68
N ILE A 21 5.08 -5.17 -9.48
CA ILE A 21 6.10 -4.75 -8.51
C ILE A 21 5.68 -5.14 -7.09
N THR A 22 4.43 -4.85 -6.72
CA THR A 22 3.90 -5.17 -5.39
C THR A 22 3.88 -6.67 -5.13
N SER A 23 3.58 -7.50 -6.12
CA SER A 23 3.67 -8.96 -5.99
C SER A 23 5.10 -9.44 -5.68
N ALA A 24 6.11 -8.84 -6.33
CA ALA A 24 7.51 -9.14 -6.04
C ALA A 24 7.91 -8.67 -4.62
N LEU A 25 7.42 -7.52 -4.18
CA LEU A 25 7.69 -6.99 -2.84
C LEU A 25 7.20 -7.93 -1.73
N VAL A 26 6.06 -8.62 -1.93
CA VAL A 26 5.56 -9.62 -0.98
C VAL A 26 6.58 -10.74 -0.79
N LEU A 27 7.17 -11.26 -1.88
CA LEU A 27 8.19 -12.30 -1.80
C LEU A 27 9.44 -11.80 -1.05
N VAL A 28 9.89 -10.58 -1.34
CA VAL A 28 11.03 -9.95 -0.63
C VAL A 28 10.72 -9.83 0.85
N MET A 29 9.53 -9.38 1.22
CA MET A 29 9.09 -9.27 2.62
C MET A 29 9.15 -10.62 3.34
N VAL A 30 8.66 -11.69 2.71
CA VAL A 30 8.70 -13.04 3.28
C VAL A 30 10.15 -13.51 3.47
N VAL A 31 11.02 -13.30 2.46
CA VAL A 31 12.44 -13.69 2.55
C VAL A 31 13.14 -12.95 3.69
N ILE A 32 12.91 -11.65 3.85
CA ILE A 32 13.48 -10.86 4.96
C ILE A 32 12.98 -11.40 6.31
N GLY A 33 11.68 -11.71 6.42
CA GLY A 33 11.09 -12.22 7.65
C GLY A 33 11.65 -13.57 8.05
N VAL A 34 11.65 -14.50 7.13
CA VAL A 34 12.21 -15.83 7.32
C VAL A 34 13.71 -15.74 7.66
N GLY A 35 14.45 -14.91 6.90
CA GLY A 35 15.88 -14.66 7.16
C GLY A 35 16.14 -14.13 8.58
N ASN A 36 15.36 -13.16 9.05
CA ASN A 36 15.51 -12.61 10.41
C ASN A 36 15.25 -13.66 11.50
N VAL A 37 14.27 -14.54 11.29
CA VAL A 37 14.02 -15.67 12.21
C VAL A 37 15.22 -16.63 12.26
N PHE A 38 15.77 -17.00 11.09
CA PHE A 38 16.97 -17.85 11.03
C PHE A 38 18.16 -17.19 11.71
N LEU A 39 18.40 -15.90 11.49
CA LEU A 39 19.46 -15.14 12.17
C LEU A 39 19.27 -15.16 13.69
N GLY A 40 18.02 -15.07 14.17
CA GLY A 40 17.71 -15.20 15.59
C GLY A 40 18.08 -16.58 16.18
N TYR A 41 17.80 -17.66 15.45
CA TYR A 41 18.19 -19.01 15.88
C TYR A 41 19.71 -19.21 15.87
N ILE A 42 20.38 -18.80 14.80
CA ILE A 42 21.84 -18.86 14.69
C ILE A 42 22.49 -18.02 15.80
N GLY A 43 21.95 -16.83 16.06
CA GLY A 43 22.44 -15.96 17.13
C GLY A 43 22.37 -16.60 18.51
N LYS A 44 21.31 -17.37 18.82
CA LYS A 44 21.20 -18.13 20.07
C LYS A 44 22.27 -19.22 20.18
N ILE A 45 22.60 -19.89 19.08
CA ILE A 45 23.63 -20.94 19.06
C ILE A 45 25.03 -20.34 19.29
N ILE A 46 25.31 -19.19 18.69
CA ILE A 46 26.60 -18.50 18.74
C ILE A 46 26.77 -17.66 20.05
N GLY A 47 25.67 -17.45 20.80
CA GLY A 47 25.65 -16.57 21.97
C GLY A 47 25.70 -15.08 21.66
N ARG A 48 25.31 -14.67 20.47
CA ARG A 48 25.22 -13.27 20.02
C ARG A 48 23.86 -12.97 19.42
N ASN A 49 23.29 -11.80 19.71
CA ASN A 49 22.07 -11.37 19.04
C ASN A 49 22.41 -10.83 17.62
N ILE A 50 22.08 -11.60 16.59
CA ILE A 50 22.29 -11.23 15.17
C ILE A 50 20.98 -10.74 14.55
N ALA A 51 19.81 -11.10 15.11
CA ALA A 51 18.53 -10.58 14.68
C ALA A 51 18.43 -9.09 15.00
N SER A 52 17.90 -8.30 14.06
CA SER A 52 17.79 -6.85 14.23
C SER A 52 16.37 -6.37 14.01
N ASN A 53 15.96 -5.34 14.75
CA ASN A 53 14.70 -4.63 14.56
C ASN A 53 14.59 -3.99 13.17
N VAL A 54 15.72 -3.65 12.54
CA VAL A 54 15.76 -3.12 11.17
C VAL A 54 15.04 -4.05 10.18
N TYR A 55 15.23 -5.38 10.31
CA TYR A 55 14.57 -6.35 9.41
C TYR A 55 13.05 -6.40 9.63
N ILE A 56 12.61 -6.25 10.88
CA ILE A 56 11.18 -6.21 11.21
C ILE A 56 10.56 -4.92 10.65
N GLU A 57 11.22 -3.78 10.84
CA GLU A 57 10.74 -2.51 10.30
C GLU A 57 10.78 -2.47 8.77
N ALA A 58 11.80 -3.05 8.15
CA ALA A 58 11.86 -3.20 6.70
C ALA A 58 10.68 -3.99 6.14
N GLN A 59 10.23 -5.04 6.84
CA GLN A 59 9.01 -5.78 6.46
C GLN A 59 7.78 -4.89 6.51
N TRP A 60 7.61 -4.08 7.56
CA TRP A 60 6.48 -3.16 7.66
C TRP A 60 6.52 -2.10 6.56
N TYR A 61 7.70 -1.57 6.22
CA TYR A 61 7.86 -0.61 5.13
C TYR A 61 7.50 -1.20 3.78
N ILE A 62 7.95 -2.43 3.51
CA ILE A 62 7.59 -3.15 2.28
C ILE A 62 6.08 -3.41 2.27
N PHE A 63 5.49 -3.79 3.42
CA PHE A 63 4.05 -3.98 3.55
C PHE A 63 3.28 -2.70 3.23
N ASP A 64 3.66 -1.57 3.79
CA ASP A 64 3.02 -0.28 3.53
C ASP A 64 3.10 0.10 2.04
N ILE A 65 4.27 -0.06 1.43
CA ILE A 65 4.48 0.23 0.01
C ILE A 65 3.57 -0.64 -0.85
N PHE A 66 3.56 -1.96 -0.63
CA PHE A 66 2.73 -2.84 -1.44
C PHE A 66 1.23 -2.60 -1.21
N PHE A 67 0.83 -2.27 0.01
CA PHE A 67 -0.55 -1.98 0.35
C PHE A 67 -1.05 -0.73 -0.39
N PHE A 68 -0.33 0.37 -0.27
CA PHE A 68 -0.74 1.63 -0.90
C PHE A 68 -0.65 1.58 -2.43
N LEU A 69 0.42 1.02 -3.00
CA LEU A 69 0.56 0.93 -4.46
C LEU A 69 -0.30 -0.18 -5.07
N GLY A 70 -0.58 -1.24 -4.31
CA GLY A 70 -1.42 -2.35 -4.74
C GLY A 70 -2.91 -2.01 -4.74
N ALA A 71 -3.36 -1.04 -3.95
CA ALA A 71 -4.77 -0.68 -3.83
C ALA A 71 -5.40 -0.29 -5.18
N ALA A 72 -4.70 0.49 -6.00
CA ALA A 72 -5.15 0.87 -7.33
C ALA A 72 -5.30 -0.36 -8.28
N TYR A 73 -4.38 -1.31 -8.19
CA TYR A 73 -4.44 -2.56 -8.97
C TYR A 73 -5.65 -3.41 -8.58
N VAL A 74 -5.90 -3.58 -7.27
CA VAL A 74 -7.05 -4.32 -6.74
C VAL A 74 -8.36 -3.64 -7.14
N LEU A 75 -8.41 -2.31 -7.12
CA LEU A 75 -9.57 -1.54 -7.55
C LEU A 75 -9.84 -1.74 -9.05
N LYS A 76 -8.82 -1.65 -9.90
CA LYS A 76 -8.91 -1.88 -11.35
C LYS A 76 -9.46 -3.26 -11.69
N HIS A 77 -8.96 -4.31 -11.03
CA HIS A 77 -9.37 -5.70 -11.30
C HIS A 77 -10.65 -6.10 -10.56
N ASN A 78 -11.23 -5.17 -9.78
CA ASN A 78 -12.49 -5.41 -9.07
C ASN A 78 -12.39 -6.57 -8.04
N GLU A 79 -11.20 -6.80 -7.49
CA GLU A 79 -10.89 -7.92 -6.59
C GLU A 79 -11.01 -7.58 -5.10
N HIS A 80 -11.51 -6.39 -4.77
CA HIS A 80 -11.73 -6.03 -3.37
C HIS A 80 -12.95 -6.76 -2.79
N VAL A 81 -12.86 -7.08 -1.51
CA VAL A 81 -13.94 -7.74 -0.76
C VAL A 81 -15.19 -6.87 -0.77
N ARG A 82 -16.31 -7.43 -1.24
CA ARG A 82 -17.61 -6.76 -1.33
C ARG A 82 -18.67 -7.62 -0.65
N VAL A 83 -19.71 -6.96 -0.14
CA VAL A 83 -20.93 -7.65 0.28
C VAL A 83 -21.78 -7.92 -0.95
N ASP A 84 -21.57 -9.06 -1.61
CA ASP A 84 -22.13 -9.38 -2.92
C ASP A 84 -23.61 -9.79 -2.91
N ILE A 85 -24.23 -9.93 -1.75
CA ILE A 85 -25.59 -10.45 -1.61
C ILE A 85 -26.61 -9.68 -2.47
N PHE A 86 -26.48 -8.36 -2.52
CA PHE A 86 -27.34 -7.49 -3.34
C PHE A 86 -26.76 -7.19 -4.71
N TYR A 87 -25.44 -7.05 -4.79
CA TYR A 87 -24.73 -6.66 -6.01
C TYR A 87 -24.71 -7.77 -7.06
N SER A 88 -24.51 -9.03 -6.66
CA SER A 88 -24.43 -10.17 -7.57
C SER A 88 -25.70 -10.36 -8.43
N LYS A 89 -26.87 -10.04 -7.87
CA LYS A 89 -28.20 -10.19 -8.52
C LYS A 89 -28.52 -9.08 -9.51
N GLN A 90 -27.69 -8.03 -9.62
CA GLN A 90 -27.97 -6.87 -10.48
C GLN A 90 -27.51 -7.10 -11.92
N ASN A 91 -28.24 -6.47 -12.87
CA ASN A 91 -27.85 -6.44 -14.27
C ASN A 91 -26.54 -5.66 -14.47
N PRO A 92 -25.74 -5.95 -15.55
CA PRO A 92 -24.46 -5.28 -15.81
C PRO A 92 -24.55 -3.75 -15.80
N GLN A 93 -25.63 -3.17 -16.34
CA GLN A 93 -25.86 -1.73 -16.36
C GLN A 93 -26.03 -1.14 -14.95
N ARG A 94 -26.80 -1.83 -14.07
CA ARG A 94 -26.98 -1.41 -12.68
C ARG A 94 -25.69 -1.55 -11.87
N LYS A 95 -24.92 -2.60 -12.12
CA LYS A 95 -23.58 -2.77 -11.52
C LYS A 95 -22.65 -1.60 -11.89
N ALA A 96 -22.62 -1.22 -13.16
CA ALA A 96 -21.84 -0.06 -13.62
C ALA A 96 -22.29 1.25 -12.95
N LEU A 97 -23.60 1.46 -12.82
CA LEU A 97 -24.15 2.64 -12.14
C LEU A 97 -23.80 2.67 -10.65
N ILE A 98 -23.94 1.54 -9.95
CA ILE A 98 -23.59 1.42 -8.52
C ILE A 98 -22.10 1.72 -8.33
N ASN A 99 -21.24 1.15 -9.18
CA ASN A 99 -19.80 1.41 -9.14
C ASN A 99 -19.48 2.88 -9.38
N LEU A 100 -20.10 3.50 -10.39
CA LEU A 100 -19.91 4.92 -10.71
C LEU A 100 -20.32 5.83 -9.54
N LEU A 101 -21.51 5.62 -8.99
CA LEU A 101 -22.01 6.40 -7.86
C LEU A 101 -21.14 6.15 -6.60
N GLY A 102 -20.76 4.90 -6.33
CA GLY A 102 -19.88 4.57 -5.24
C GLY A 102 -18.52 5.25 -5.36
N THR A 103 -17.95 5.28 -6.56
CA THR A 103 -16.68 5.95 -6.80
C THR A 103 -16.79 7.47 -6.59
N ILE A 104 -17.82 8.12 -7.15
CA ILE A 104 -17.97 9.58 -7.07
C ILE A 104 -18.32 10.06 -5.67
N PHE A 105 -19.24 9.37 -4.99
CA PHE A 105 -19.78 9.85 -3.69
C PHE A 105 -19.06 9.31 -2.46
N PHE A 106 -18.35 8.21 -2.59
CA PHE A 106 -17.65 7.60 -1.46
C PHE A 106 -16.14 7.54 -1.67
N LEU A 107 -15.67 6.93 -2.78
CA LEU A 107 -14.23 6.72 -2.96
C LEU A 107 -13.47 8.04 -3.12
N ILE A 108 -13.89 8.90 -4.04
CA ILE A 108 -13.20 10.18 -4.30
C ILE A 108 -13.23 11.09 -3.08
N PRO A 109 -14.37 11.36 -2.40
CA PRO A 109 -14.37 12.16 -1.18
C PRO A 109 -13.53 11.54 -0.06
N PHE A 110 -13.54 10.22 0.08
CA PHE A 110 -12.70 9.52 1.06
C PHE A 110 -11.21 9.73 0.78
N CYS A 111 -10.76 9.57 -0.47
CA CYS A 111 -9.37 9.82 -0.85
C CYS A 111 -8.95 11.27 -0.55
N ILE A 112 -9.80 12.24 -0.91
CA ILE A 112 -9.54 13.66 -0.64
C ILE A 112 -9.42 13.92 0.87
N LEU A 113 -10.33 13.38 1.66
CA LEU A 113 -10.27 13.53 3.12
C LEU A 113 -9.01 12.92 3.72
N ILE A 114 -8.62 11.72 3.28
CA ILE A 114 -7.39 11.07 3.77
C ILE A 114 -6.16 11.91 3.40
N ILE A 115 -6.08 12.41 2.17
CA ILE A 115 -4.95 13.26 1.75
C ILE A 115 -4.88 14.52 2.59
N ASP A 116 -6.01 15.20 2.80
CA ASP A 116 -6.09 16.46 3.56
C ASP A 116 -5.66 16.25 5.02
N TYR A 117 -6.27 15.27 5.71
CA TYR A 117 -5.91 14.97 7.10
C TYR A 117 -4.50 14.41 7.28
N SER A 118 -3.97 13.70 6.29
CA SER A 118 -2.63 13.13 6.36
C SER A 118 -1.53 14.14 6.00
N TRP A 119 -1.88 15.26 5.39
CA TRP A 119 -0.89 16.23 4.91
C TRP A 119 -0.01 16.77 6.04
N ASP A 120 -0.62 17.30 7.08
CA ASP A 120 0.13 17.85 8.23
C ASP A 120 0.91 16.76 8.97
N TYR A 121 0.37 15.56 9.06
CA TYR A 121 1.05 14.42 9.67
C TYR A 121 2.32 14.03 8.91
N VAL A 122 2.26 13.99 7.58
CA VAL A 122 3.42 13.70 6.73
C VAL A 122 4.40 14.88 6.75
N ALA A 123 3.92 16.12 6.61
CA ALA A 123 4.76 17.31 6.61
C ALA A 123 5.55 17.44 7.93
N ASN A 124 4.90 17.28 9.08
CA ASN A 124 5.55 17.32 10.39
C ASN A 124 6.61 16.22 10.55
N SER A 125 6.33 15.01 10.03
CA SER A 125 7.31 13.91 10.05
C SER A 125 8.56 14.23 9.22
N TRP A 126 8.42 14.92 8.10
CA TRP A 126 9.55 15.39 7.29
C TRP A 126 10.33 16.52 7.97
N ILE A 127 9.64 17.48 8.58
CA ILE A 127 10.29 18.59 9.31
C ILE A 127 11.12 18.06 10.48
N GLN A 128 10.58 17.09 11.23
CA GLN A 128 11.24 16.51 12.38
C GLN A 128 12.24 15.42 12.02
N GLN A 129 12.32 15.01 10.75
CA GLN A 129 13.11 13.85 10.29
C GLN A 129 12.89 12.63 11.20
N GLU A 130 11.62 12.29 11.42
CA GLU A 130 11.18 11.30 12.38
C GLU A 130 11.85 9.94 12.14
N ILE A 131 12.49 9.42 13.19
CA ILE A 131 13.14 8.11 13.21
C ILE A 131 12.32 7.19 14.11
N SER A 132 12.38 5.89 13.86
CA SER A 132 11.75 4.89 14.72
C SER A 132 12.33 4.92 16.14
N PRO A 133 11.50 4.75 17.19
CA PRO A 133 11.98 4.64 18.57
C PRO A 133 12.69 3.30 18.87
N SER A 134 12.67 2.36 17.94
CA SER A 134 13.37 1.07 18.09
C SER A 134 14.88 1.27 18.00
N PRO A 135 15.70 0.47 18.71
CA PRO A 135 17.16 0.47 18.52
C PRO A 135 17.49 0.21 17.05
N ASP A 136 18.35 1.01 16.46
CA ASP A 136 18.74 0.98 15.05
C ASP A 136 17.57 1.15 14.06
N GLY A 137 16.49 1.81 14.49
CA GLY A 137 15.27 1.95 13.71
C GLY A 137 15.42 2.80 12.45
N LEU A 138 14.57 2.51 11.45
CA LEU A 138 14.56 3.18 10.16
C LEU A 138 13.87 4.55 10.21
N PRO A 139 14.21 5.48 9.31
CA PRO A 139 13.54 6.78 9.22
C PRO A 139 12.08 6.61 8.77
N ARG A 140 11.13 7.16 9.53
CA ARG A 140 9.68 7.02 9.29
C ARG A 140 9.11 8.02 8.29
N TYR A 141 9.74 9.17 8.09
CA TYR A 141 9.23 10.22 7.22
C TYR A 141 9.05 9.78 5.74
N PRO A 142 9.92 8.94 5.14
CA PRO A 142 9.72 8.56 3.73
C PRO A 142 8.52 7.63 3.56
N ILE A 143 8.33 6.66 4.49
CA ILE A 143 7.24 5.69 4.38
C ILE A 143 5.87 6.34 4.58
N LYS A 144 5.77 7.34 5.45
CA LYS A 144 4.54 8.12 5.64
C LYS A 144 4.07 8.82 4.37
N SER A 145 4.97 9.20 3.48
CA SER A 145 4.64 9.82 2.19
C SER A 145 3.83 8.89 1.28
N PHE A 146 3.97 7.57 1.46
CA PHE A 146 3.19 6.60 0.69
C PHE A 146 1.69 6.64 1.00
N ILE A 147 1.27 7.19 2.14
CA ILE A 147 -0.13 7.45 2.42
C ILE A 147 -0.70 8.42 1.36
N ILE A 148 -0.02 9.55 1.15
CA ILE A 148 -0.48 10.55 0.16
C ILE A 148 -0.39 9.98 -1.26
N ILE A 149 0.73 9.30 -1.60
CA ILE A 149 0.96 8.71 -2.93
C ILE A 149 -0.09 7.63 -3.25
N GLY A 150 -0.47 6.82 -2.27
CA GLY A 150 -1.40 5.72 -2.47
C GLY A 150 -2.86 6.16 -2.64
N PHE A 151 -3.25 7.31 -2.06
CA PHE A 151 -4.60 7.86 -2.19
C PHE A 151 -4.73 8.92 -3.30
N ALA A 152 -3.63 9.34 -3.93
CA ALA A 152 -3.61 10.28 -5.07
C ALA A 152 -3.75 9.55 -6.41
#